data_ef7b3b0e4ee0606b115526ac72f047b3
#
_entry.id   ef7b3b0e4ee0606b115526ac72f047b3
#
_cell.length_a   1.000
_cell.length_b   1.000
_cell.length_c   1.000
_cell.angle_alpha   90.00
_cell.angle_beta   90.00
_cell.angle_gamma   90.00
#
_symmetry.space_group_name_H-M   'P 1'
#
loop_
_entity.id
_entity.type
_entity.pdbx_description
1 polymer ?
#
loop_
_entity_poly.entity_id
_entity_poly.type
_entity_poly.pdbx_seq_one_letter_code
_entity_poly.pdbx_strand_id
1 'polypeptide(L)'
;MASSYSNLHPVDQILTNLVIEAVPSDDQLIADKVFEPIVVPERSGTILLEETRNFMGAGAGLDLERAPGSSRATIGGFDRTSQTFKAKIYAASDSIAMEDIFDSQYPGSEEQRLARKVARVMKLAKEKRAADLLFDDTSFNTSAASATFDATTAEPLSELHQLKDTVFEAAHGINPDTLIFGRKTFRALARNPEVRGYVGTHAQGFASGNLILSDEAVIEVLRSVLGIPNIYVGAARQDTAVPGATSSEGYIWSGDKLFMGILRGADAIVQKSGNVKGMPVAALNFQFGNMVAGQYDSLDKTRRYVYAEEVSQYKAIDSTLGHVLTGTHS
;
A
#
# COMPACT_ATOMS: atom_id res chain seq x y z
N MET A 1 -28.96 3.22 -0.10
CA MET A 1 -29.43 2.63 -1.37
C MET A 1 -28.29 1.77 -1.88
N ALA A 2 -28.48 0.44 -1.91
CA ALA A 2 -27.49 -0.49 -2.43
C ALA A 2 -27.29 -0.25 -3.92
N SER A 3 -26.06 -0.31 -4.38
CA SER A 3 -25.63 0.08 -5.71
C SER A 3 -26.39 -0.68 -6.80
N SER A 4 -26.71 0.05 -7.88
CA SER A 4 -27.40 -0.46 -9.07
C SER A 4 -26.63 -1.55 -9.87
N TYR A 5 -25.43 -1.92 -9.43
CA TYR A 5 -24.63 -2.96 -10.07
C TYR A 5 -25.03 -4.39 -9.70
N SER A 6 -25.71 -4.57 -8.56
CA SER A 6 -26.14 -5.90 -8.10
C SER A 6 -27.24 -6.54 -8.95
N ASN A 7 -27.83 -5.77 -9.89
CA ASN A 7 -28.95 -6.25 -10.72
C ASN A 7 -28.52 -6.84 -12.07
N LEU A 8 -27.26 -6.67 -12.49
CA LEU A 8 -26.77 -7.23 -13.75
C LEU A 8 -26.46 -8.73 -13.65
N HIS A 9 -25.95 -9.15 -12.50
CA HIS A 9 -25.68 -10.56 -12.19
C HIS A 9 -26.09 -10.84 -10.75
N PRO A 10 -26.77 -11.95 -10.46
CA PRO A 10 -27.12 -12.30 -9.08
C PRO A 10 -25.85 -12.50 -8.26
N VAL A 11 -25.74 -11.76 -7.17
CA VAL A 11 -24.66 -11.95 -6.21
C VAL A 11 -24.96 -13.20 -5.38
N ASP A 12 -24.11 -14.19 -5.48
CA ASP A 12 -24.18 -15.37 -4.63
C ASP A 12 -23.43 -15.08 -3.32
N GLN A 13 -24.17 -14.97 -2.23
CA GLN A 13 -23.60 -14.69 -0.91
C GLN A 13 -22.67 -15.80 -0.42
N ILE A 14 -22.98 -17.04 -0.73
CA ILE A 14 -22.14 -18.19 -0.36
C ILE A 14 -20.83 -18.13 -1.12
N LEU A 15 -20.88 -17.85 -2.41
CA LEU A 15 -19.69 -17.74 -3.25
C LEU A 15 -18.87 -16.49 -2.91
N THR A 16 -19.54 -15.37 -2.57
CA THR A 16 -18.86 -14.13 -2.12
C THR A 16 -18.09 -14.41 -0.83
N ASN A 17 -18.71 -15.07 0.15
CA ASN A 17 -18.04 -15.46 1.39
C ASN A 17 -16.90 -16.45 1.11
N LEU A 18 -17.11 -17.42 0.22
CA LEU A 18 -16.09 -18.38 -0.16
C LEU A 18 -14.87 -17.70 -0.80
N VAL A 19 -15.08 -16.71 -1.67
CA VAL A 19 -13.99 -15.93 -2.28
C VAL A 19 -13.22 -15.13 -1.23
N ILE A 20 -13.91 -14.54 -0.27
CA ILE A 20 -13.29 -13.78 0.81
C ILE A 20 -12.53 -14.71 1.77
N GLU A 21 -13.11 -15.83 2.18
CA GLU A 21 -12.53 -16.79 3.13
C GLU A 21 -11.46 -17.69 2.51
N ALA A 22 -11.62 -18.06 1.24
CA ALA A 22 -10.71 -18.98 0.53
C ALA A 22 -9.41 -18.32 0.07
N VAL A 23 -9.26 -17.03 0.33
CA VAL A 23 -7.97 -16.38 0.09
C VAL A 23 -7.05 -16.77 1.24
N PRO A 24 -6.01 -17.57 1.00
CA PRO A 24 -5.05 -17.87 2.05
C PRO A 24 -4.51 -16.55 2.61
N SER A 25 -4.34 -16.49 3.94
CA SER A 25 -3.64 -15.39 4.60
C SER A 25 -2.24 -15.35 4.04
N ASP A 26 -2.05 -14.53 3.02
CA ASP A 26 -0.78 -14.38 2.36
C ASP A 26 -0.01 -13.28 3.08
N ASP A 27 0.88 -13.67 3.94
CA ASP A 27 1.78 -12.72 4.62
C ASP A 27 2.61 -11.90 3.62
N GLN A 28 2.69 -12.39 2.38
CA GLN A 28 3.37 -11.74 1.27
C GLN A 28 2.58 -10.58 0.65
N LEU A 29 1.25 -10.53 0.86
CA LEU A 29 0.38 -9.46 0.39
C LEU A 29 0.32 -8.36 1.43
N ILE A 30 0.75 -7.17 1.06
CA ILE A 30 0.87 -6.05 2.00
C ILE A 30 -0.06 -4.87 1.66
N ALA A 31 -0.67 -4.82 0.47
CA ALA A 31 -1.47 -3.68 0.04
C ALA A 31 -2.58 -3.32 1.04
N ASP A 32 -3.30 -4.31 1.57
CA ASP A 32 -4.37 -4.10 2.56
C ASP A 32 -3.83 -3.74 3.95
N LYS A 33 -2.57 -4.09 4.24
CA LYS A 33 -1.89 -3.71 5.49
C LYS A 33 -1.33 -2.29 5.40
N VAL A 34 -0.91 -1.86 4.22
CA VAL A 34 -0.36 -0.53 3.93
C VAL A 34 -1.45 0.51 3.78
N PHE A 35 -2.47 0.18 2.99
CA PHE A 35 -3.59 1.06 2.72
C PHE A 35 -4.86 0.55 3.38
N GLU A 36 -5.28 1.22 4.45
CA GLU A 36 -6.62 1.01 4.95
C GLU A 36 -7.64 1.61 3.97
N PRO A 37 -8.63 0.81 3.49
CA PRO A 37 -9.57 1.31 2.49
C PRO A 37 -10.54 2.32 3.10
N ILE A 38 -10.65 3.48 2.48
CA ILE A 38 -11.67 4.47 2.81
C ILE A 38 -12.92 4.16 2.00
N VAL A 39 -13.97 3.73 2.68
CA VAL A 39 -15.24 3.45 2.03
C VAL A 39 -15.94 4.76 1.70
N VAL A 40 -16.15 4.99 0.42
CA VAL A 40 -16.82 6.18 -0.09
C VAL A 40 -18.24 5.87 -0.55
N PRO A 41 -19.21 6.78 -0.33
CA PRO A 41 -20.60 6.56 -0.72
C PRO A 41 -20.83 6.70 -2.23
N GLU A 42 -19.93 7.38 -2.92
CA GLU A 42 -20.01 7.66 -4.37
C GLU A 42 -18.71 7.26 -5.06
N ARG A 43 -18.81 6.85 -6.35
CA ARG A 43 -17.65 6.44 -7.15
C ARG A 43 -16.71 7.57 -7.52
N SER A 44 -17.19 8.81 -7.45
CA SER A 44 -16.38 9.99 -7.73
C SER A 44 -16.74 11.11 -6.78
N GLY A 45 -15.76 11.89 -6.40
CA GLY A 45 -15.95 13.00 -5.48
C GLY A 45 -14.76 13.93 -5.48
N THR A 46 -14.86 14.98 -4.70
CA THR A 46 -13.81 15.95 -4.49
C THR A 46 -13.39 15.93 -3.02
N ILE A 47 -12.10 15.90 -2.79
CA ILE A 47 -11.49 15.99 -1.48
C ILE A 47 -10.90 17.40 -1.34
N LEU A 48 -11.15 18.03 -0.22
CA LEU A 48 -10.51 19.29 0.14
C LEU A 48 -9.30 18.98 1.02
N LEU A 49 -8.15 19.43 0.59
CA LEU A 49 -6.89 19.31 1.32
C LEU A 49 -6.55 20.67 1.91
N GLU A 50 -6.27 20.71 3.20
CA GLU A 50 -5.72 21.89 3.86
C GLU A 50 -4.20 21.80 3.84
N GLU A 51 -3.54 22.84 3.39
CA GLU A 51 -2.08 22.86 3.36
C GLU A 51 -1.53 22.96 4.79
N THR A 52 -0.56 22.12 5.11
CA THR A 52 0.08 22.07 6.45
C THR A 52 0.70 23.43 6.83
N ARG A 53 1.17 24.19 5.84
CA ARG A 53 1.72 25.54 6.03
C ARG A 53 0.75 26.51 6.70
N ASN A 54 -0.56 26.29 6.60
CA ASN A 54 -1.57 27.13 7.26
C ASN A 54 -1.41 27.13 8.79
N PHE A 55 -0.86 26.05 9.35
CA PHE A 55 -0.63 25.89 10.79
C PHE A 55 0.78 26.29 11.22
N MET A 56 1.64 26.70 10.28
CA MET A 56 3.01 27.09 10.55
C MET A 56 3.20 28.62 10.66
N GLY A 57 2.12 29.38 10.78
CA GLY A 57 2.17 30.84 10.92
C GLY A 57 2.43 31.58 9.61
N ALA A 58 2.12 30.98 8.45
CA ALA A 58 2.28 31.62 7.15
C ALA A 58 1.56 32.97 7.09
N GLY A 59 2.28 34.01 6.75
CA GLY A 59 1.76 35.38 6.56
C GLY A 59 1.58 36.25 7.79
N ALA A 60 1.69 35.70 9.01
CA ALA A 60 1.47 36.48 10.25
C ALA A 60 2.78 36.95 10.92
N GLY A 61 3.91 36.33 10.60
CA GLY A 61 5.08 36.41 11.47
C GLY A 61 4.78 35.78 12.85
N LEU A 62 5.77 35.27 13.53
CA LEU A 62 5.57 34.68 14.88
C LEU A 62 5.71 35.71 16.01
N ASP A 63 6.04 36.96 15.70
CA ASP A 63 6.04 38.04 16.66
C ASP A 63 4.62 38.63 16.77
N LEU A 64 3.85 38.08 17.71
CA LEU A 64 2.47 38.47 17.99
C LEU A 64 2.35 39.46 19.15
N GLU A 65 3.46 40.15 19.52
CA GLU A 65 3.42 41.17 20.57
C GLU A 65 2.49 42.31 20.16
N ARG A 66 1.67 42.71 21.08
CA ARG A 66 0.68 43.75 20.87
C ARG A 66 0.74 44.80 21.97
N ALA A 67 0.83 46.07 21.57
CA ALA A 67 0.71 47.18 22.52
C ALA A 67 -0.72 47.27 23.09
N PRO A 68 -0.89 47.69 24.36
CA PRO A 68 -2.21 47.91 24.95
C PRO A 68 -3.04 48.86 24.09
N GLY A 69 -4.27 48.42 23.72
CA GLY A 69 -5.21 49.23 22.92
C GLY A 69 -5.06 49.06 21.40
N SER A 70 -4.00 48.41 20.86
CA SER A 70 -3.89 48.15 19.44
C SER A 70 -4.76 46.97 18.98
N SER A 71 -5.07 46.91 17.69
CA SER A 71 -5.79 45.76 17.11
C SER A 71 -4.94 44.47 17.16
N ARG A 72 -5.59 43.31 17.19
CA ARG A 72 -4.94 42.00 17.10
C ARG A 72 -4.38 41.78 15.69
N ALA A 73 -3.25 41.07 15.58
CA ALA A 73 -2.75 40.60 14.32
C ALA A 73 -3.79 39.66 13.67
N THR A 74 -4.07 39.87 12.40
CA THR A 74 -4.95 38.99 11.64
C THR A 74 -4.10 37.91 10.99
N ILE A 75 -4.32 36.65 11.39
CA ILE A 75 -3.73 35.50 10.71
C ILE A 75 -4.54 35.31 9.42
N GLY A 76 -3.83 35.12 8.29
CA GLY A 76 -4.44 34.94 6.96
C GLY A 76 -5.43 33.76 6.91
N GLY A 77 -6.24 33.72 5.86
CA GLY A 77 -7.20 32.62 5.65
C GLY A 77 -6.51 31.27 5.37
N PHE A 78 -7.28 30.19 5.43
CA PHE A 78 -6.80 28.86 5.10
C PHE A 78 -6.70 28.68 3.59
N ASP A 79 -5.52 28.33 3.11
CA ASP A 79 -5.34 27.85 1.73
C ASP A 79 -5.79 26.39 1.65
N ARG A 80 -6.67 26.12 0.70
CA ARG A 80 -7.23 24.80 0.47
C ARG A 80 -7.08 24.42 -0.99
N THR A 81 -6.57 23.23 -1.22
CA THR A 81 -6.48 22.62 -2.56
C THR A 81 -7.55 21.55 -2.71
N SER A 82 -8.20 21.48 -3.87
CA SER A 82 -9.17 20.44 -4.14
C SER A 82 -8.58 19.38 -5.06
N GLN A 83 -8.80 18.12 -4.72
CA GLN A 83 -8.45 16.99 -5.57
C GLN A 83 -9.67 16.12 -5.83
N THR A 84 -9.83 15.66 -7.08
CA THR A 84 -10.92 14.77 -7.45
C THR A 84 -10.47 13.32 -7.42
N PHE A 85 -11.34 12.41 -6.99
CA PHE A 85 -11.13 10.97 -7.14
C PHE A 85 -12.24 10.37 -8.02
N LYS A 86 -11.90 9.28 -8.70
CA LYS A 86 -12.84 8.51 -9.53
C LYS A 86 -12.49 7.02 -9.43
N ALA A 87 -13.17 6.29 -8.57
CA ALA A 87 -12.96 4.86 -8.40
C ALA A 87 -13.28 4.10 -9.70
N LYS A 88 -12.35 3.25 -10.12
CA LYS A 88 -12.44 2.41 -11.32
C LYS A 88 -12.95 1.03 -10.93
N ILE A 89 -13.65 0.39 -11.86
CA ILE A 89 -14.08 -1.01 -11.70
C ILE A 89 -12.91 -1.90 -12.12
N TYR A 90 -12.60 -2.86 -11.28
CA TYR A 90 -11.66 -3.95 -11.56
C TYR A 90 -12.42 -5.25 -11.41
N ALA A 91 -12.39 -6.06 -12.44
CA ALA A 91 -13.09 -7.32 -12.47
C ALA A 91 -12.19 -8.41 -13.05
N ALA A 92 -12.31 -9.60 -12.52
CA ALA A 92 -11.71 -10.82 -13.06
C ALA A 92 -12.76 -11.91 -13.11
N SER A 93 -12.74 -12.70 -14.17
CA SER A 93 -13.59 -13.89 -14.31
C SER A 93 -12.82 -15.03 -14.91
N ASP A 94 -13.21 -16.23 -14.56
CA ASP A 94 -12.70 -17.45 -15.20
C ASP A 94 -13.87 -18.43 -15.38
N SER A 95 -13.74 -19.42 -16.25
CA SER A 95 -14.81 -20.34 -16.61
C SER A 95 -14.36 -21.78 -16.59
N ILE A 96 -15.30 -22.67 -16.27
CA ILE A 96 -15.13 -24.12 -16.33
C ILE A 96 -16.23 -24.73 -17.21
N ALA A 97 -15.93 -25.79 -17.95
CA ALA A 97 -16.93 -26.52 -18.70
C ALA A 97 -17.88 -27.26 -17.76
N MET A 98 -19.15 -27.32 -18.14
CA MET A 98 -20.16 -28.01 -17.31
C MET A 98 -19.89 -29.50 -17.24
N GLU A 99 -19.35 -30.11 -18.31
CA GLU A 99 -18.92 -31.50 -18.35
C GLU A 99 -17.86 -31.78 -17.28
N ASP A 100 -16.85 -30.91 -17.11
CA ASP A 100 -15.81 -31.09 -16.10
C ASP A 100 -16.36 -31.04 -14.69
N ILE A 101 -17.42 -30.25 -14.45
CA ILE A 101 -18.11 -30.20 -13.16
C ILE A 101 -18.84 -31.51 -12.87
N PHE A 102 -19.51 -32.07 -13.88
CA PHE A 102 -20.27 -33.32 -13.71
C PHE A 102 -19.37 -34.56 -13.62
N ASP A 103 -18.24 -34.56 -14.35
CA ASP A 103 -17.30 -35.68 -14.34
C ASP A 103 -16.37 -35.65 -13.11
N SER A 104 -16.37 -34.57 -12.35
CA SER A 104 -15.58 -34.47 -11.13
C SER A 104 -16.11 -35.42 -10.05
N GLN A 105 -15.21 -36.18 -9.43
CA GLN A 105 -15.55 -37.06 -8.28
C GLN A 105 -16.09 -36.30 -7.07
N TYR A 106 -15.83 -35.00 -7.01
CA TYR A 106 -16.25 -34.11 -5.93
C TYR A 106 -16.94 -32.86 -6.51
N PRO A 107 -18.29 -32.97 -6.77
CA PRO A 107 -19.06 -31.80 -7.24
C PRO A 107 -18.88 -30.61 -6.31
N GLY A 108 -18.61 -29.45 -6.88
CA GLY A 108 -18.34 -28.21 -6.12
C GLY A 108 -16.87 -27.96 -5.82
N SER A 109 -15.97 -28.95 -5.86
CA SER A 109 -14.54 -28.70 -5.64
C SER A 109 -13.90 -27.87 -6.77
N GLU A 110 -14.34 -28.08 -8.00
CA GLU A 110 -13.80 -27.35 -9.17
C GLU A 110 -14.27 -25.88 -9.16
N GLU A 111 -15.51 -25.63 -8.79
CA GLU A 111 -16.02 -24.26 -8.60
C GLU A 111 -15.26 -23.52 -7.49
N GLN A 112 -14.99 -24.21 -6.38
CA GLN A 112 -14.19 -23.65 -5.28
C GLN A 112 -12.76 -23.33 -5.72
N ARG A 113 -12.11 -24.21 -6.51
CA ARG A 113 -10.79 -23.97 -7.07
C ARG A 113 -10.80 -22.74 -7.98
N LEU A 114 -11.82 -22.60 -8.82
CA LEU A 114 -12.00 -21.48 -9.71
C LEU A 114 -12.18 -20.18 -8.93
N ALA A 115 -13.04 -20.19 -7.90
CA ALA A 115 -13.26 -19.06 -7.01
C ALA A 115 -11.96 -18.62 -6.31
N ARG A 116 -11.18 -19.57 -5.78
CA ARG A 116 -9.87 -19.29 -5.17
C ARG A 116 -8.89 -18.66 -6.16
N LYS A 117 -8.86 -19.15 -7.41
CA LYS A 117 -8.02 -18.60 -8.47
C LYS A 117 -8.39 -17.15 -8.78
N VAL A 118 -9.68 -16.88 -8.98
CA VAL A 118 -10.18 -15.52 -9.26
C VAL A 118 -9.87 -14.57 -8.10
N ALA A 119 -10.13 -14.99 -6.86
CA ALA A 119 -9.82 -14.22 -5.67
C ALA A 119 -8.33 -13.89 -5.56
N ARG A 120 -7.46 -14.88 -5.84
CA ARG A 120 -6.00 -14.68 -5.83
C ARG A 120 -5.56 -13.65 -6.86
N VAL A 121 -6.06 -13.75 -8.09
CA VAL A 121 -5.74 -12.81 -9.17
C VAL A 121 -6.18 -11.39 -8.81
N MET A 122 -7.37 -11.21 -8.21
CA MET A 122 -7.86 -9.92 -7.75
C MET A 122 -6.96 -9.31 -6.68
N LYS A 123 -6.49 -10.12 -5.71
CA LYS A 123 -5.54 -9.64 -4.69
C LYS A 123 -4.19 -9.26 -5.29
N LEU A 124 -3.63 -10.05 -6.20
CA LEU A 124 -2.39 -9.70 -6.89
C LEU A 124 -2.54 -8.41 -7.71
N ALA A 125 -3.68 -8.22 -8.38
CA ALA A 125 -3.98 -6.97 -9.08
C ALA A 125 -4.07 -5.77 -8.13
N LYS A 126 -4.57 -5.97 -6.91
CA LYS A 126 -4.61 -4.96 -5.85
C LYS A 126 -3.19 -4.60 -5.39
N GLU A 127 -2.36 -5.62 -5.11
CA GLU A 127 -0.93 -5.44 -4.79
C GLU A 127 -0.20 -4.62 -5.87
N LYS A 128 -0.45 -4.98 -7.15
CA LYS A 128 0.20 -4.29 -8.26
C LYS A 128 -0.18 -2.82 -8.30
N ARG A 129 -1.46 -2.47 -8.14
CA ARG A 129 -1.92 -1.08 -8.12
C ARG A 129 -1.29 -0.28 -6.98
N ALA A 130 -1.17 -0.90 -5.79
CA ALA A 130 -0.53 -0.28 -4.63
C ALA A 130 0.97 -0.05 -4.87
N ALA A 131 1.67 -1.06 -5.41
CA ALA A 131 3.08 -0.97 -5.74
C ALA A 131 3.37 0.04 -6.87
N ASP A 132 2.56 0.03 -7.92
CA ASP A 132 2.67 0.96 -9.05
C ASP A 132 2.47 2.42 -8.60
N LEU A 133 1.65 2.68 -7.56
CA LEU A 133 1.51 4.02 -7.01
C LEU A 133 2.70 4.42 -6.13
N LEU A 134 3.07 3.57 -5.17
CA LEU A 134 4.06 3.93 -4.14
C LEU A 134 5.49 3.93 -4.66
N PHE A 135 5.79 3.11 -5.68
CA PHE A 135 7.11 3.03 -6.30
C PHE A 135 7.19 3.79 -7.63
N ASP A 136 6.20 4.66 -7.89
CA ASP A 136 6.21 5.57 -9.04
C ASP A 136 7.07 6.80 -8.75
N ASP A 137 8.11 6.96 -9.56
CA ASP A 137 9.08 8.05 -9.45
C ASP A 137 8.49 9.44 -9.79
N THR A 138 7.25 9.48 -10.30
CA THR A 138 6.56 10.71 -10.66
C THR A 138 5.52 11.15 -9.62
N SER A 139 5.05 10.22 -8.81
CA SER A 139 4.02 10.47 -7.80
C SER A 139 4.57 11.05 -6.50
N PHE A 140 5.82 10.77 -6.17
CA PHE A 140 6.48 11.20 -4.95
C PHE A 140 7.88 11.75 -5.22
N ASN A 141 8.46 12.40 -4.22
CA ASN A 141 9.86 12.81 -4.28
C ASN A 141 10.76 11.58 -4.38
N THR A 142 11.82 11.68 -5.17
CA THR A 142 12.69 10.54 -5.46
C THR A 142 14.15 10.92 -5.27
N SER A 143 14.93 10.03 -4.70
CA SER A 143 16.41 10.11 -4.67
C SER A 143 17.01 8.75 -5.02
N ALA A 144 18.27 8.77 -5.46
CA ALA A 144 19.03 7.54 -5.67
C ALA A 144 19.83 7.22 -4.41
N ALA A 145 19.94 5.94 -4.08
CA ALA A 145 20.82 5.46 -3.02
C ALA A 145 22.27 5.80 -3.33
N SER A 146 23.05 6.14 -2.32
CA SER A 146 24.47 6.45 -2.44
C SER A 146 25.29 5.23 -2.89
N ALA A 147 24.87 4.05 -2.45
CA ALA A 147 25.39 2.76 -2.86
C ALA A 147 24.31 1.69 -2.73
N THR A 148 24.43 0.59 -3.47
CA THR A 148 23.54 -0.55 -3.33
C THR A 148 23.72 -1.20 -1.96
N PHE A 149 22.65 -1.58 -1.29
CA PHE A 149 22.67 -2.09 0.10
C PHE A 149 23.40 -3.43 0.26
N ASP A 150 23.67 -4.13 -0.83
CA ASP A 150 24.50 -5.33 -0.87
C ASP A 150 26.00 -5.03 -0.93
N ALA A 151 26.40 -3.80 -1.19
CA ALA A 151 27.81 -3.40 -1.14
C ALA A 151 28.33 -3.41 0.30
N THR A 152 29.55 -3.91 0.49
CA THR A 152 30.19 -4.00 1.83
C THR A 152 30.53 -2.64 2.45
N THR A 153 30.64 -1.60 1.62
CA THR A 153 30.92 -0.23 2.02
C THR A 153 29.66 0.63 2.19
N ALA A 154 28.49 0.07 1.90
CA ALA A 154 27.24 0.78 2.07
C ALA A 154 26.85 0.89 3.55
N GLU A 155 26.32 2.04 3.93
CA GLU A 155 25.82 2.36 5.26
C GLU A 155 24.30 2.58 5.20
N PRO A 156 23.50 1.51 5.01
CA PRO A 156 22.06 1.64 4.78
C PRO A 156 21.29 2.22 5.97
N LEU A 157 21.73 2.02 7.22
CA LEU A 157 21.07 2.63 8.38
C LEU A 157 21.27 4.14 8.40
N SER A 158 22.48 4.61 8.10
CA SER A 158 22.78 6.04 7.98
C SER A 158 21.95 6.68 6.87
N GLU A 159 21.86 6.03 5.72
CA GLU A 159 21.08 6.52 4.59
C GLU A 159 19.57 6.56 4.87
N LEU A 160 19.03 5.54 5.55
CA LEU A 160 17.63 5.54 5.98
C LEU A 160 17.33 6.65 7.01
N HIS A 161 18.29 7.01 7.87
CA HIS A 161 18.15 8.16 8.76
C HIS A 161 18.10 9.47 7.96
N GLN A 162 19.00 9.67 7.00
CA GLN A 162 18.98 10.85 6.13
C GLN A 162 17.68 10.95 5.35
N LEU A 163 17.19 9.82 4.84
CA LEU A 163 15.88 9.76 4.17
C LEU A 163 14.75 10.17 5.11
N LYS A 164 14.78 9.69 6.35
CA LYS A 164 13.78 10.06 7.37
C LYS A 164 13.79 11.58 7.64
N ASP A 165 14.98 12.16 7.77
CA ASP A 165 15.14 13.60 7.98
C ASP A 165 14.63 14.40 6.77
N THR A 166 14.94 13.93 5.55
CA THR A 166 14.42 14.54 4.31
C THR A 166 12.89 14.51 4.26
N VAL A 167 12.26 13.38 4.62
CA VAL A 167 10.79 13.29 4.68
C VAL A 167 10.23 14.18 5.80
N PHE A 168 10.87 14.21 6.97
CA PHE A 168 10.46 15.04 8.09
C PHE A 168 10.49 16.55 7.74
N GLU A 169 11.53 17.01 7.07
CA GLU A 169 11.62 18.41 6.61
C GLU A 169 10.57 18.72 5.54
N ALA A 170 10.39 17.84 4.54
CA ALA A 170 9.39 17.98 3.49
C ALA A 170 7.95 17.93 4.03
N ALA A 171 7.73 17.12 5.06
CA ALA A 171 6.44 16.99 5.76
C ALA A 171 6.21 18.04 6.85
N HIS A 172 6.97 19.13 6.84
CA HIS A 172 6.84 20.23 7.80
C HIS A 172 6.90 19.80 9.27
N GLY A 173 7.80 18.88 9.60
CA GLY A 173 8.04 18.42 10.97
C GLY A 173 7.19 17.22 11.39
N ILE A 174 6.52 16.54 10.47
CA ILE A 174 5.78 15.31 10.76
C ILE A 174 6.67 14.10 10.47
N ASN A 175 6.82 13.23 11.47
CA ASN A 175 7.61 12.01 11.29
C ASN A 175 6.93 11.02 10.34
N PRO A 176 7.68 10.34 9.44
CA PRO A 176 7.15 9.25 8.67
C PRO A 176 6.74 8.09 9.58
N ASP A 177 5.63 7.46 9.25
CA ASP A 177 5.04 6.35 10.02
C ASP A 177 5.18 4.99 9.33
N THR A 178 5.50 4.99 8.03
CA THR A 178 5.51 3.78 7.21
C THR A 178 6.75 3.70 6.35
N LEU A 179 7.34 2.51 6.33
CA LEU A 179 8.50 2.14 5.51
C LEU A 179 8.21 0.84 4.77
N ILE A 180 8.37 0.86 3.45
CA ILE A 180 8.05 -0.28 2.58
C ILE A 180 9.26 -0.64 1.75
N PHE A 181 9.66 -1.90 1.81
CA PHE A 181 10.77 -2.45 1.04
C PHE A 181 10.29 -3.40 -0.06
N GLY A 182 10.96 -3.36 -1.21
CA GLY A 182 10.97 -4.51 -2.09
C GLY A 182 11.75 -5.68 -1.47
N ARG A 183 11.37 -6.91 -1.80
CA ARG A 183 11.97 -8.11 -1.17
C ARG A 183 13.49 -8.21 -1.36
N LYS A 184 14.00 -7.82 -2.53
CA LYS A 184 15.44 -7.89 -2.82
C LYS A 184 16.21 -6.85 -1.99
N THR A 185 15.74 -5.60 -1.96
CA THR A 185 16.31 -4.53 -1.13
C THR A 185 16.38 -4.94 0.35
N PHE A 186 15.29 -5.49 0.88
CA PHE A 186 15.25 -5.96 2.26
C PHE A 186 16.27 -7.08 2.54
N ARG A 187 16.41 -8.02 1.60
CA ARG A 187 17.42 -9.08 1.71
C ARG A 187 18.86 -8.55 1.63
N ALA A 188 19.11 -7.55 0.78
CA ALA A 188 20.40 -6.88 0.71
C ALA A 188 20.73 -6.19 2.04
N LEU A 189 19.78 -5.42 2.57
CA LEU A 189 19.91 -4.76 3.87
C LEU A 189 20.15 -5.75 5.01
N ALA A 190 19.42 -6.86 5.08
CA ALA A 190 19.61 -7.89 6.11
C ALA A 190 21.00 -8.57 6.07
N ARG A 191 21.66 -8.55 4.91
CA ARG A 191 23.02 -9.12 4.74
C ARG A 191 24.11 -8.09 4.97
N ASN A 192 23.78 -6.81 5.01
CA ASN A 192 24.76 -5.74 5.13
C ASN A 192 25.53 -5.82 6.46
N PRO A 193 26.85 -5.62 6.47
CA PRO A 193 27.69 -5.69 7.68
C PRO A 193 27.28 -4.69 8.76
N GLU A 194 26.84 -3.50 8.40
CA GLU A 194 26.38 -2.46 9.35
C GLU A 194 25.19 -2.96 10.17
N VAL A 195 24.16 -3.47 9.48
CA VAL A 195 22.95 -3.99 10.14
C VAL A 195 23.27 -5.18 11.04
N ARG A 196 24.11 -6.11 10.57
CA ARG A 196 24.56 -7.25 11.37
C ARG A 196 25.38 -6.84 12.59
N GLY A 197 26.25 -5.85 12.42
CA GLY A 197 27.07 -5.30 13.51
C GLY A 197 26.18 -4.65 14.59
N TYR A 198 25.16 -3.90 14.16
CA TYR A 198 24.22 -3.27 15.09
C TYR A 198 23.43 -4.31 15.89
N VAL A 199 22.90 -5.33 15.25
CA VAL A 199 22.19 -6.44 15.93
C VAL A 199 23.13 -7.19 16.87
N GLY A 200 24.35 -7.50 16.44
CA GLY A 200 25.35 -8.19 17.27
C GLY A 200 25.74 -7.43 18.53
N THR A 201 25.73 -6.10 18.48
CA THR A 201 26.05 -5.25 19.64
C THR A 201 24.90 -5.17 20.65
N HIS A 202 23.65 -5.20 20.16
CA HIS A 202 22.46 -5.07 21.01
C HIS A 202 21.91 -6.43 21.48
N ALA A 203 22.12 -7.49 20.74
CA ALA A 203 21.79 -8.85 21.15
C ALA A 203 22.93 -9.42 22.01
N GLN A 204 22.85 -9.22 23.31
CA GLN A 204 23.84 -9.78 24.28
C GLN A 204 24.05 -11.26 24.05
N GLY A 205 25.25 -11.65 23.61
CA GLY A 205 25.70 -13.03 23.59
C GLY A 205 26.03 -13.66 22.23
N PHE A 206 25.93 -12.94 21.13
CA PHE A 206 26.32 -13.46 19.81
C PHE A 206 27.67 -12.88 19.36
N ALA A 207 28.65 -13.76 19.15
CA ALA A 207 29.93 -13.37 18.58
C ALA A 207 29.74 -12.83 17.14
N SER A 208 30.34 -11.67 16.87
CA SER A 208 30.30 -11.00 15.56
C SER A 208 31.01 -11.88 14.51
N GLY A 209 30.27 -12.61 13.71
CA GLY A 209 30.92 -13.32 12.65
C GLY A 209 30.01 -13.84 11.53
N ASN A 210 28.96 -14.52 11.81
CA ASN A 210 28.07 -15.11 10.79
C ASN A 210 26.63 -15.20 11.27
N LEU A 211 26.11 -14.11 11.83
CA LEU A 211 24.71 -14.08 12.25
C LEU A 211 23.80 -14.14 11.00
N ILE A 212 23.01 -15.18 10.92
CA ILE A 212 21.86 -15.21 9.98
C ILE A 212 20.69 -14.60 10.75
N LEU A 213 20.31 -13.37 10.37
CA LEU A 213 19.20 -12.69 10.99
C LEU A 213 17.88 -13.17 10.39
N SER A 214 16.87 -13.38 11.26
CA SER A 214 15.50 -13.55 10.79
C SER A 214 14.95 -12.23 10.27
N ASP A 215 13.99 -12.29 9.35
CA ASP A 215 13.35 -11.10 8.80
C ASP A 215 12.72 -10.24 9.92
N GLU A 216 12.12 -10.88 10.95
CA GLU A 216 11.54 -10.20 12.12
C GLU A 216 12.58 -9.46 12.95
N ALA A 217 13.75 -10.07 13.17
CA ALA A 217 14.83 -9.42 13.93
C ALA A 217 15.34 -8.15 13.23
N VAL A 218 15.45 -8.19 11.91
CA VAL A 218 15.83 -7.00 11.12
C VAL A 218 14.75 -5.91 11.21
N ILE A 219 13.48 -6.28 11.09
CA ILE A 219 12.35 -5.34 11.20
C ILE A 219 12.34 -4.68 12.58
N GLU A 220 12.59 -5.44 13.66
CA GLU A 220 12.60 -4.91 15.02
C GLU A 220 13.76 -3.94 15.25
N VAL A 221 14.93 -4.25 14.71
CA VAL A 221 16.08 -3.33 14.72
C VAL A 221 15.74 -2.03 13.98
N LEU A 222 15.17 -2.12 12.78
CA LEU A 222 14.77 -0.94 12.01
C LEU A 222 13.74 -0.10 12.77
N ARG A 223 12.78 -0.74 13.45
CA ARG A 223 11.82 -0.03 14.31
C ARG A 223 12.50 0.73 15.43
N SER A 224 13.44 0.07 16.12
CA SER A 224 14.13 0.69 17.25
C SER A 224 15.07 1.82 16.84
N VAL A 225 15.76 1.66 15.70
CA VAL A 225 16.72 2.63 15.20
C VAL A 225 16.02 3.83 14.55
N LEU A 226 15.09 3.57 13.64
CA LEU A 226 14.40 4.63 12.89
C LEU A 226 13.20 5.21 13.64
N GLY A 227 12.64 4.50 14.63
CA GLY A 227 11.42 4.92 15.32
C GLY A 227 10.18 4.90 14.40
N ILE A 228 10.19 4.11 13.33
CA ILE A 228 9.07 3.95 12.39
C ILE A 228 8.27 2.71 12.80
N PRO A 229 6.96 2.86 13.14
CA PRO A 229 6.18 1.75 13.66
C PRO A 229 5.81 0.71 12.60
N ASN A 230 5.53 1.15 11.37
CA ASN A 230 4.99 0.28 10.32
C ASN A 230 6.06 0.00 9.26
N ILE A 231 6.61 -1.20 9.29
CA ILE A 231 7.59 -1.65 8.30
C ILE A 231 7.04 -2.85 7.58
N TYR A 232 6.98 -2.75 6.25
CA TYR A 232 6.43 -3.79 5.39
C TYR A 232 7.44 -4.23 4.34
N VAL A 233 7.40 -5.52 4.01
CA VAL A 233 8.25 -6.12 2.97
C VAL A 233 7.37 -6.74 1.90
N GLY A 234 7.35 -6.16 0.72
CA GLY A 234 6.59 -6.65 -0.42
C GLY A 234 7.27 -7.85 -1.05
N ALA A 235 6.70 -9.05 -0.86
CA ALA A 235 7.23 -10.30 -1.38
C ALA A 235 6.32 -10.95 -2.44
N ALA A 236 5.19 -10.33 -2.76
CA ALA A 236 4.26 -10.85 -3.75
C ALA A 236 4.90 -10.96 -5.13
N ARG A 237 4.63 -12.08 -5.81
CA ARG A 237 5.14 -12.39 -7.15
C ARG A 237 4.00 -12.51 -8.15
N GLN A 238 4.27 -12.11 -9.38
CA GLN A 238 3.37 -12.30 -10.52
C GLN A 238 4.11 -13.02 -11.64
N ASP A 239 3.36 -13.74 -12.47
CA ASP A 239 3.81 -14.24 -13.76
C ASP A 239 3.27 -13.31 -14.86
N THR A 240 4.16 -12.76 -15.66
CA THR A 240 3.81 -11.85 -16.76
C THR A 240 3.73 -12.57 -18.11
N ALA A 241 4.02 -13.88 -18.14
CA ALA A 241 3.92 -14.67 -19.36
C ALA A 241 2.47 -14.85 -19.80
N VAL A 242 2.25 -14.84 -21.11
CA VAL A 242 0.96 -15.25 -21.68
C VAL A 242 0.73 -16.75 -21.48
N PRO A 243 -0.53 -17.19 -21.32
CA PRO A 243 -0.84 -18.61 -21.17
C PRO A 243 -0.22 -19.45 -22.29
N GLY A 244 0.50 -20.51 -21.92
CA GLY A 244 1.21 -21.40 -22.85
C GLY A 244 2.65 -21.01 -23.17
N ALA A 245 3.14 -19.84 -22.75
CA ALA A 245 4.54 -19.47 -22.83
C ALA A 245 5.32 -19.92 -21.59
N THR A 246 6.65 -19.89 -21.68
CA THR A 246 7.51 -20.11 -20.52
C THR A 246 7.24 -19.06 -19.44
N SER A 247 7.08 -19.49 -18.18
CA SER A 247 6.81 -18.61 -17.05
C SER A 247 7.85 -17.50 -16.91
N SER A 248 7.38 -16.27 -16.74
CA SER A 248 8.19 -15.07 -16.49
C SER A 248 7.77 -14.47 -15.15
N GLU A 249 8.33 -15.02 -14.08
CA GLU A 249 7.99 -14.63 -12.72
C GLU A 249 8.84 -13.44 -12.23
N GLY A 250 8.16 -12.45 -11.68
CA GLY A 250 8.79 -11.27 -11.10
C GLY A 250 8.13 -10.85 -9.79
N TYR A 251 8.83 -10.03 -9.01
CA TYR A 251 8.23 -9.38 -7.84
C TYR A 251 7.33 -8.24 -8.30
N ILE A 252 6.17 -8.11 -7.66
CA ILE A 252 5.24 -6.97 -7.87
C ILE A 252 5.86 -5.70 -7.30
N TRP A 253 6.43 -5.78 -6.10
CA TRP A 253 7.18 -4.70 -5.47
C TRP A 253 8.60 -4.69 -6.01
N SER A 254 9.01 -3.58 -6.64
CA SER A 254 10.33 -3.46 -7.24
C SER A 254 11.44 -3.86 -6.26
N GLY A 255 12.39 -4.62 -6.76
CA GLY A 255 13.46 -5.16 -5.93
C GLY A 255 14.57 -4.17 -5.60
N ASP A 256 14.59 -3.01 -6.26
CA ASP A 256 15.61 -1.97 -6.17
C ASP A 256 15.11 -0.65 -5.56
N LYS A 257 13.85 -0.64 -5.06
CA LYS A 257 13.21 0.54 -4.50
C LYS A 257 12.74 0.30 -3.08
N LEU A 258 12.63 1.39 -2.34
CA LEU A 258 11.91 1.47 -1.08
C LEU A 258 11.11 2.77 -1.02
N PHE A 259 10.05 2.78 -0.24
CA PHE A 259 9.23 3.94 0.02
C PHE A 259 9.21 4.25 1.51
N MET A 260 9.37 5.52 1.87
CA MET A 260 9.20 6.03 3.23
C MET A 260 8.21 7.20 3.21
N GLY A 261 7.22 7.19 4.10
CA GLY A 261 6.23 8.26 4.13
C GLY A 261 5.18 8.12 5.23
N ILE A 262 4.15 8.94 5.13
CA ILE A 262 3.02 8.99 6.05
C ILE A 262 1.81 8.39 5.35
N LEU A 263 1.41 7.17 5.73
CA LEU A 263 0.29 6.46 5.14
C LEU A 263 -0.84 6.12 6.13
N ARG A 264 -0.53 6.01 7.41
CA ARG A 264 -1.47 5.59 8.46
C ARG A 264 -2.24 6.72 9.14
N GLY A 265 -1.99 7.96 8.78
CA GLY A 265 -2.80 9.09 9.24
C GLY A 265 -4.28 9.00 8.83
N ALA A 266 -4.62 8.06 7.96
CA ALA A 266 -5.96 7.82 7.46
C ALA A 266 -6.97 7.33 8.52
N ASP A 267 -6.52 6.69 9.61
CA ASP A 267 -7.39 6.23 10.70
C ASP A 267 -8.20 7.37 11.33
N ALA A 268 -7.68 8.59 11.23
CA ALA A 268 -8.36 9.80 11.68
C ALA A 268 -9.37 10.36 10.66
N ILE A 269 -9.34 9.91 9.40
CA ILE A 269 -10.12 10.48 8.30
C ILE A 269 -11.57 9.98 8.29
N VAL A 270 -11.84 8.79 8.80
CA VAL A 270 -13.16 8.16 8.72
C VAL A 270 -13.93 8.31 10.02
N GLN A 271 -14.29 9.52 10.38
CA GLN A 271 -15.42 9.69 11.29
C GLN A 271 -16.72 9.79 10.47
N LYS A 272 -17.73 9.03 10.90
CA LYS A 272 -19.07 8.83 10.32
C LYS A 272 -19.89 10.09 9.99
N SER A 273 -19.34 11.27 10.09
CA SER A 273 -20.03 12.55 10.01
C SER A 273 -19.50 13.50 8.92
N GLY A 274 -18.95 12.99 7.83
CA GLY A 274 -18.60 13.84 6.68
C GLY A 274 -17.52 14.91 6.90
N ASN A 275 -17.05 15.12 8.12
CA ASN A 275 -15.93 15.99 8.44
C ASN A 275 -14.65 15.15 8.55
N VAL A 276 -13.86 15.21 7.53
CA VAL A 276 -12.52 14.63 7.48
C VAL A 276 -11.62 15.48 8.39
N LYS A 277 -11.43 15.07 9.64
CA LYS A 277 -10.28 15.51 10.43
C LYS A 277 -9.13 14.61 10.08
N GLY A 278 -8.41 14.93 9.01
CA GLY A 278 -7.30 14.13 8.55
C GLY A 278 -5.97 14.62 9.09
N MET A 279 -5.12 13.71 9.51
CA MET A 279 -3.69 13.95 9.44
C MET A 279 -3.28 13.97 7.96
N PRO A 280 -2.26 14.76 7.58
CA PRO A 280 -1.75 14.72 6.22
C PRO A 280 -1.25 13.31 5.89
N VAL A 281 -1.59 12.82 4.70
CA VAL A 281 -1.21 11.47 4.22
C VAL A 281 -0.68 11.56 2.80
N ALA A 282 0.33 10.73 2.50
CA ALA A 282 0.94 10.70 1.18
C ALA A 282 0.00 10.12 0.12
N ALA A 283 -0.72 9.06 0.44
CA ALA A 283 -1.64 8.39 -0.49
C ALA A 283 -2.79 7.71 0.24
N LEU A 284 -3.90 7.54 -0.48
CA LEU A 284 -5.13 6.91 0.02
C LEU A 284 -5.67 5.86 -0.96
N ASN A 285 -6.42 4.90 -0.42
CA ASN A 285 -7.21 3.94 -1.18
C ASN A 285 -8.71 4.24 -0.99
N PHE A 286 -9.37 4.75 -2.03
CA PHE A 286 -10.82 4.97 -2.06
C PHE A 286 -11.51 3.71 -2.57
N GLN A 287 -12.38 3.14 -1.77
CA GLN A 287 -13.13 1.95 -2.10
C GLN A 287 -14.64 2.25 -2.11
N PHE A 288 -15.31 1.96 -3.21
CA PHE A 288 -16.76 2.09 -3.34
C PHE A 288 -17.41 0.72 -3.14
N GLY A 289 -17.98 0.51 -1.97
CA GLY A 289 -18.54 -0.77 -1.58
C GLY A 289 -17.47 -1.85 -1.30
N ASN A 290 -17.93 -3.06 -1.01
CA ASN A 290 -17.05 -4.20 -0.80
C ASN A 290 -16.81 -4.94 -2.12
N MET A 291 -15.78 -5.78 -2.15
CA MET A 291 -15.59 -6.72 -3.25
C MET A 291 -16.82 -7.64 -3.37
N VAL A 292 -17.33 -7.78 -4.57
CA VAL A 292 -18.48 -8.62 -4.90
C VAL A 292 -17.99 -9.80 -5.72
N ALA A 293 -18.46 -10.99 -5.41
CA ALA A 293 -18.24 -12.18 -6.21
C ALA A 293 -19.57 -12.84 -6.57
N GLY A 294 -19.61 -13.51 -7.69
CA GLY A 294 -20.80 -14.21 -8.16
C GLY A 294 -20.47 -15.25 -9.23
N GLN A 295 -21.48 -15.95 -9.66
CA GLN A 295 -21.41 -16.92 -10.74
C GLN A 295 -22.58 -16.76 -11.69
N TYR A 296 -22.36 -17.13 -12.95
CA TYR A 296 -23.40 -17.21 -13.96
C TYR A 296 -23.05 -18.27 -15.00
N ASP A 297 -24.07 -18.87 -15.60
CA ASP A 297 -23.89 -19.84 -16.67
C ASP A 297 -23.90 -19.12 -18.03
N SER A 298 -23.14 -19.65 -19.00
CA SER A 298 -23.22 -19.19 -20.39
C SER A 298 -24.62 -19.38 -20.96
N LEU A 299 -24.96 -18.61 -21.98
CA LEU A 299 -26.30 -18.68 -22.64
C LEU A 299 -26.59 -20.07 -23.21
N ASP A 300 -25.57 -20.78 -23.69
CA ASP A 300 -25.63 -22.14 -24.22
C ASP A 300 -25.53 -23.22 -23.12
N LYS A 301 -25.35 -22.78 -21.84
CA LYS A 301 -25.21 -23.67 -20.67
C LYS A 301 -24.03 -24.65 -20.75
N THR A 302 -23.06 -24.38 -21.58
CA THR A 302 -21.85 -25.21 -21.71
C THR A 302 -20.77 -24.86 -20.69
N ARG A 303 -20.80 -23.63 -20.16
CA ARG A 303 -19.78 -23.13 -19.23
C ARG A 303 -20.39 -22.40 -18.06
N ARG A 304 -19.76 -22.56 -16.89
CA ARG A 304 -20.01 -21.75 -15.70
C ARG A 304 -18.88 -20.76 -15.49
N TYR A 305 -19.24 -19.51 -15.30
CA TYR A 305 -18.32 -18.41 -15.02
C TYR A 305 -18.38 -18.07 -13.54
N VAL A 306 -17.22 -17.87 -12.94
CA VAL A 306 -17.08 -17.27 -11.62
C VAL A 306 -16.35 -15.94 -11.80
N TYR A 307 -16.87 -14.89 -11.17
CA TYR A 307 -16.29 -13.55 -11.27
C TYR A 307 -16.13 -12.90 -9.90
N ALA A 308 -15.21 -11.96 -9.81
CA ALA A 308 -15.09 -11.03 -8.69
C ALA A 308 -14.87 -9.62 -9.20
N GLU A 309 -15.48 -8.65 -8.55
CA GLU A 309 -15.40 -7.23 -8.88
C GLU A 309 -15.07 -6.40 -7.65
N GLU A 310 -14.22 -5.37 -7.83
CA GLU A 310 -13.90 -4.35 -6.85
C GLU A 310 -13.91 -2.98 -7.52
N VAL A 311 -14.44 -1.99 -6.82
CA VAL A 311 -14.43 -0.61 -7.30
C VAL A 311 -13.55 0.19 -6.36
N SER A 312 -12.35 0.52 -6.82
CA SER A 312 -11.35 1.19 -5.98
C SER A 312 -10.47 2.15 -6.77
N GLN A 313 -9.79 3.04 -6.06
CA GLN A 313 -8.74 3.90 -6.59
C GLN A 313 -7.67 4.14 -5.53
N TYR A 314 -6.44 3.78 -5.86
CA TYR A 314 -5.24 4.24 -5.16
C TYR A 314 -4.86 5.60 -5.73
N LYS A 315 -4.64 6.58 -4.87
CA LYS A 315 -4.30 7.94 -5.31
C LYS A 315 -3.28 8.58 -4.37
N ALA A 316 -2.22 9.16 -4.97
CA ALA A 316 -1.32 10.06 -4.28
C ALA A 316 -2.08 11.36 -3.95
N ILE A 317 -1.99 11.80 -2.71
CA ILE A 317 -2.65 12.98 -2.17
C ILE A 317 -1.65 14.12 -2.05
N ASP A 318 -0.53 13.86 -1.41
CA ASP A 318 0.54 14.84 -1.24
C ASP A 318 1.89 14.18 -1.49
N SER A 319 2.58 14.63 -2.52
CA SER A 319 3.89 14.11 -2.92
C SER A 319 5.00 14.44 -1.93
N THR A 320 4.83 15.45 -1.09
CA THR A 320 5.84 15.87 -0.11
C THR A 320 5.90 14.95 1.11
N LEU A 321 4.80 14.21 1.37
CA LEU A 321 4.66 13.32 2.51
C LEU A 321 5.19 11.89 2.25
N GLY A 322 5.72 11.65 1.07
CA GLY A 322 6.31 10.37 0.67
C GLY A 322 7.61 10.57 -0.11
N HIS A 323 8.52 9.63 0.03
CA HIS A 323 9.79 9.62 -0.68
C HIS A 323 10.16 8.22 -1.14
N VAL A 324 10.61 8.12 -2.38
CA VAL A 324 11.07 6.86 -2.99
C VAL A 324 12.59 6.89 -3.09
N LEU A 325 13.25 5.93 -2.50
CA LEU A 325 14.69 5.70 -2.69
C LEU A 325 14.88 4.61 -3.73
N THR A 326 15.64 4.91 -4.77
CA THR A 326 15.91 4.01 -5.91
C THR A 326 17.36 3.52 -5.92
N GLY A 327 17.65 2.45 -6.67
CA GLY A 327 19.03 1.93 -6.79
C GLY A 327 19.56 1.27 -5.52
N THR A 328 18.68 0.77 -4.66
CA THR A 328 19.05 0.11 -3.39
C THR A 328 19.57 -1.32 -3.55
N HIS A 329 19.39 -1.92 -4.73
CA HIS A 329 19.87 -3.25 -5.08
C HIS A 329 20.29 -3.28 -6.55
N SER A 330 21.35 -4.04 -6.88
CA SER A 330 21.84 -4.26 -8.24
C SER A 330 21.09 -5.40 -8.97
#